data_5f0d638f2fd6c97ac9fdc6b48e51eda5
#
_entry.id   5f0d638f2fd6c97ac9fdc6b48e51eda5
#
_cell.length_a   1.000
_cell.length_b   1.000
_cell.length_c   1.000
_cell.angle_alpha   90.00
_cell.angle_beta   90.00
_cell.angle_gamma   90.00
#
_symmetry.space_group_name_H-M   'P 1'
#
loop_
_entity.id
_entity.type
_entity.pdbx_description
1 polymer ?
#
loop_
_entity_poly.entity_id
_entity_poly.type
_entity_poly.pdbx_seq_one_letter_code
_entity_poly.pdbx_strand_id
1 'polypeptide(L)'
;MLFDDLLAHAELISEIADSHGATNLAVFGSVARNQGGPSSDVDLLVDLPPHTGLLDRIALKQALEDALHCRVDLVRRRNLKPSVLVAADRDAISLL
;
A
#
# COMPACT_ATOMS: atom_id res chain seq x y z
N MET A 1 4.13 4.08 -11.33
CA MET A 1 5.37 3.89 -10.54
C MET A 1 5.91 2.50 -10.80
N LEU A 2 7.20 2.39 -11.00
CA LEU A 2 7.87 1.10 -11.15
C LEU A 2 8.26 0.55 -9.77
N PHE A 3 8.42 -0.77 -9.70
CA PHE A 3 8.74 -1.43 -8.44
C PHE A 3 10.06 -0.95 -7.82
N ASP A 4 11.08 -0.73 -8.66
CA ASP A 4 12.38 -0.23 -8.19
C ASP A 4 12.26 1.17 -7.58
N ASP A 5 11.42 2.02 -8.13
CA ASP A 5 11.16 3.35 -7.57
C ASP A 5 10.46 3.24 -6.21
N LEU A 6 9.54 2.29 -6.09
CA LEU A 6 8.84 2.04 -4.85
C LEU A 6 9.82 1.54 -3.77
N LEU A 7 10.73 0.64 -4.11
CA LEU A 7 11.76 0.16 -3.18
C LEU A 7 12.68 1.28 -2.71
N ALA A 8 13.01 2.22 -3.60
CA ALA A 8 13.84 3.37 -3.22
C ALA A 8 13.15 4.26 -2.16
N HIS A 9 11.83 4.20 -2.06
CA HIS A 9 11.05 4.97 -1.09
C HIS A 9 10.57 4.11 0.10
N ALA A 10 11.01 2.85 0.20
CA ALA A 10 10.49 1.92 1.21
C ALA A 10 10.65 2.43 2.64
N GLU A 11 11.78 3.06 2.96
CA GLU A 11 12.03 3.60 4.30
C GLU A 11 11.07 4.75 4.63
N LEU A 12 10.84 5.65 3.69
CA LEU A 12 9.91 6.74 3.85
C LEU A 12 8.47 6.22 4.00
N ILE A 13 8.10 5.22 3.20
CA ILE A 13 6.79 4.57 3.29
C ILE A 13 6.60 3.95 4.68
N SER A 14 7.63 3.27 5.18
CA SER A 14 7.61 2.66 6.50
C SER A 14 7.39 3.70 7.60
N GLU A 15 8.09 4.83 7.55
CA GLU A 15 7.94 5.91 8.52
C GLU A 15 6.53 6.49 8.51
N ILE A 16 5.97 6.71 7.32
CA ILE A 16 4.61 7.23 7.17
C ILE A 16 3.61 6.22 7.72
N ALA A 17 3.76 4.95 7.38
CA ALA A 17 2.87 3.89 7.87
C ALA A 17 2.90 3.80 9.40
N ASP A 18 4.08 3.79 9.99
CA ASP A 18 4.25 3.74 11.45
C ASP A 18 3.57 4.90 12.15
N SER A 19 3.68 6.10 11.62
CA SER A 19 3.08 7.29 12.22
C SER A 19 1.55 7.26 12.20
N HIS A 20 0.96 6.41 11.36
CA HIS A 20 -0.49 6.22 11.27
C HIS A 20 -0.94 4.88 11.88
N GLY A 21 -0.05 4.13 12.52
CA GLY A 21 -0.38 2.86 13.14
C GLY A 21 -0.61 1.71 12.17
N ALA A 22 -0.20 1.88 10.90
CA ALA A 22 -0.34 0.84 9.90
C ALA A 22 0.75 -0.22 10.03
N THR A 23 0.39 -1.48 9.79
CA THR A 23 1.32 -2.62 9.85
C THR A 23 1.14 -3.52 8.63
N ASN A 24 2.09 -4.42 8.42
CA ASN A 24 2.04 -5.44 7.36
C ASN A 24 1.79 -4.83 5.97
N LEU A 25 2.47 -3.73 5.68
CA LEU A 25 2.32 -3.04 4.41
C LEU A 25 2.98 -3.86 3.29
N ALA A 26 2.24 -4.08 2.22
CA ALA A 26 2.73 -4.83 1.07
C ALA A 26 2.22 -4.21 -0.22
N VAL A 27 3.04 -4.23 -1.26
CA VAL A 27 2.62 -3.83 -2.60
C VAL A 27 2.02 -5.03 -3.32
N PHE A 28 0.93 -4.81 -4.04
CA PHE A 28 0.33 -5.85 -4.86
C PHE A 28 -0.13 -5.27 -6.21
N GLY A 29 -0.79 -6.06 -7.04
CA GLY A 29 -1.27 -5.59 -8.32
C GLY A 29 -0.16 -5.45 -9.36
N SER A 30 -0.32 -4.51 -10.30
CA SER A 30 0.56 -4.39 -11.46
C SER A 30 2.01 -4.05 -11.08
N VAL A 31 2.22 -3.20 -10.07
CA VAL A 31 3.56 -2.84 -9.63
C VAL A 31 4.29 -4.05 -9.04
N ALA A 32 3.60 -4.85 -8.22
CA ALA A 32 4.20 -6.07 -7.63
C ALA A 32 4.58 -7.07 -8.71
N ARG A 33 3.81 -7.15 -9.79
CA ARG A 33 4.08 -8.05 -10.92
C ARG A 33 5.08 -7.45 -11.92
N ASN A 34 5.63 -6.29 -11.62
CA ASN A 34 6.54 -5.55 -12.49
C ASN A 34 5.92 -5.21 -13.86
N GLN A 35 4.60 -4.97 -13.87
CA GLN A 35 3.83 -4.60 -15.05
C GLN A 35 3.38 -3.16 -15.01
N GLY A 36 3.73 -2.43 -13.94
CA GLY A 36 3.37 -1.03 -13.79
C GLY A 36 4.21 -0.12 -14.68
N GLY A 37 3.57 0.89 -15.24
CA GLY A 37 4.25 1.96 -15.96
C GLY A 37 4.48 3.18 -15.06
N PRO A 38 5.12 4.24 -15.58
CA PRO A 38 5.40 5.44 -14.79
C PRO A 38 4.16 6.14 -14.23
N SER A 39 3.02 5.97 -14.87
CA SER A 39 1.75 6.57 -14.46
C SER A 39 0.80 5.59 -13.78
N SER A 40 1.23 4.34 -13.53
CA SER A 40 0.38 3.34 -12.88
C SER A 40 0.16 3.69 -11.41
N ASP A 41 -1.06 3.39 -10.92
CA ASP A 41 -1.37 3.51 -9.51
C ASP A 41 -0.62 2.45 -8.71
N VAL A 42 -0.32 2.79 -7.46
CA VAL A 42 0.31 1.84 -6.53
C VAL A 42 -0.77 1.23 -5.65
N ASP A 43 -0.90 -0.09 -5.70
CA ASP A 43 -1.85 -0.84 -4.88
C ASP A 43 -1.14 -1.36 -3.63
N LEU A 44 -1.60 -0.94 -2.46
CA LEU A 44 -1.00 -1.33 -1.18
C LEU A 44 -2.01 -2.08 -0.32
N LEU A 45 -1.58 -3.23 0.20
CA LEU A 45 -2.30 -3.96 1.25
C LEU A 45 -1.78 -3.52 2.60
N VAL A 46 -2.67 -3.33 3.56
CA VAL A 46 -2.29 -2.83 4.86
C VAL A 46 -3.21 -3.37 5.95
N ASP A 47 -2.67 -3.52 7.16
CA ASP A 47 -3.44 -3.75 8.38
C ASP A 47 -3.46 -2.46 9.18
N LEU A 48 -4.67 -2.04 9.56
CA LEU A 48 -4.89 -0.85 10.37
C LEU A 48 -5.58 -1.23 11.67
N PRO A 49 -5.40 -0.43 12.75
CA PRO A 49 -6.11 -0.69 14.00
C PRO A 49 -7.62 -0.76 13.80
N PRO A 50 -8.34 -1.59 14.58
CA PRO A 50 -9.79 -1.75 14.39
C PRO A 50 -10.60 -0.46 14.52
N HIS A 51 -10.09 0.51 15.30
CA HIS A 51 -10.76 1.78 15.54
C HIS A 51 -10.35 2.88 14.55
N THR A 52 -9.59 2.54 13.51
CA THR A 52 -9.18 3.51 12.49
C THR A 52 -10.41 4.04 11.76
N GLY A 53 -10.62 5.34 11.83
CA GLY A 53 -11.71 6.00 11.15
C GLY A 53 -11.42 6.29 9.68
N LEU A 54 -12.45 6.72 8.97
CA LEU A 54 -12.33 7.06 7.55
C LEU A 54 -11.33 8.19 7.32
N LEU A 55 -11.36 9.22 8.18
CA LEU A 55 -10.45 10.36 8.04
C LEU A 55 -9.00 9.97 8.27
N ASP A 56 -8.75 9.07 9.22
CA ASP A 56 -7.41 8.56 9.50
C ASP A 56 -6.86 7.79 8.28
N ARG A 57 -7.71 7.00 7.64
CA ARG A 57 -7.33 6.23 6.45
C ARG A 57 -7.05 7.16 5.26
N ILE A 58 -7.87 8.19 5.10
CA ILE A 58 -7.67 9.19 4.05
C ILE A 58 -6.35 9.94 4.27
N ALA A 59 -6.05 10.29 5.53
CA ALA A 59 -4.81 10.98 5.87
C ALA A 59 -3.58 10.13 5.52
N LEU A 60 -3.61 8.83 5.82
CA LEU A 60 -2.54 7.90 5.45
C LEU A 60 -2.36 7.82 3.94
N LYS A 61 -3.46 7.63 3.22
CA LYS A 61 -3.44 7.57 1.76
C LYS A 61 -2.83 8.85 1.18
N GLN A 62 -3.29 10.02 1.65
CA GLN A 62 -2.81 11.30 1.16
C GLN A 62 -1.32 11.50 1.45
N ALA A 63 -0.85 11.11 2.63
CA ALA A 63 0.56 11.21 2.99
C ALA A 63 1.42 10.34 2.07
N LEU A 64 0.95 9.13 1.75
CA LEU A 64 1.66 8.25 0.83
C LEU A 64 1.67 8.80 -0.60
N GLU A 65 0.55 9.33 -1.07
CA GLU A 65 0.47 9.94 -2.40
C GLU A 65 1.40 11.14 -2.52
N ASP A 66 1.46 11.98 -1.50
CA ASP A 66 2.34 13.14 -1.50
C ASP A 66 3.82 12.72 -1.52
N ALA A 67 4.17 11.67 -0.79
CA ALA A 67 5.53 11.18 -0.73
C ALA A 67 5.97 10.50 -2.04
N LEU A 68 5.06 9.77 -2.67
CA LEU A 68 5.35 8.98 -3.87
C LEU A 68 5.06 9.71 -5.17
N HIS A 69 4.39 10.85 -5.11
CA HIS A 69 4.00 11.65 -6.29
C HIS A 69 3.18 10.83 -7.30
N CYS A 70 2.32 9.93 -6.80
CA CYS A 70 1.43 9.12 -7.63
C CYS A 70 0.19 8.75 -6.84
N ARG A 71 -0.79 8.17 -7.52
CA ARG A 71 -1.99 7.67 -6.86
C ARG A 71 -1.68 6.39 -6.09
N VAL A 72 -2.27 6.29 -4.90
CA VAL A 72 -2.16 5.11 -4.05
C VAL A 72 -3.55 4.57 -3.80
N ASP A 73 -3.76 3.28 -4.07
CA ASP A 73 -4.95 2.56 -3.70
C ASP A 73 -4.64 1.77 -2.43
N LEU A 74 -5.19 2.21 -1.31
CA LEU A 74 -4.91 1.64 0.00
C LEU A 74 -6.04 0.68 0.37
N VAL A 75 -5.72 -0.61 0.43
CA VAL A 75 -6.70 -1.66 0.67
C VAL A 75 -6.39 -2.35 1.99
N ARG A 76 -7.39 -2.39 2.89
CA ARG A 76 -7.28 -3.13 4.14
C ARG A 76 -7.54 -4.61 3.87
N ARG A 77 -6.65 -5.49 4.33
CA ARG A 77 -6.83 -6.94 4.17
C ARG A 77 -8.17 -7.43 4.66
N ARG A 78 -8.62 -6.92 5.81
CA ARG A 78 -9.89 -7.32 6.43
C ARG A 78 -11.12 -6.99 5.58
N ASN A 79 -11.02 -6.07 4.63
CA ASN A 79 -12.13 -5.67 3.77
C ASN A 79 -12.23 -6.53 2.51
N LEU A 80 -11.25 -7.39 2.26
CA LEU A 80 -11.25 -8.29 1.11
C LEU A 80 -11.98 -9.59 1.44
N LYS A 81 -12.70 -10.11 0.45
CA LYS A 81 -13.27 -11.46 0.55
C LYS A 81 -12.11 -12.46 0.64
N PRO A 82 -12.27 -13.59 1.37
CA PRO A 82 -11.18 -14.56 1.52
C PRO A 82 -10.54 -15.02 0.21
N SER A 83 -11.33 -15.25 -0.83
CA SER A 83 -10.81 -15.68 -2.13
C SER A 83 -9.97 -14.60 -2.79
N VAL A 84 -10.38 -13.34 -2.67
CA VAL A 84 -9.64 -12.20 -3.22
C VAL A 84 -8.38 -11.97 -2.42
N LEU A 85 -8.43 -12.09 -1.10
CA LEU A 85 -7.28 -11.92 -0.23
C LEU A 85 -6.18 -12.95 -0.55
N VAL A 86 -6.54 -14.21 -0.76
CA VAL A 86 -5.58 -15.25 -1.14
C VAL A 86 -4.88 -14.90 -2.44
N ALA A 87 -5.64 -14.44 -3.44
CA ALA A 87 -5.07 -14.06 -4.73
C ALA A 87 -4.16 -12.82 -4.60
N ALA A 88 -4.55 -11.83 -3.81
CA ALA A 88 -3.76 -10.63 -3.59
C ALA A 88 -2.47 -10.94 -2.83
N ASP A 89 -2.54 -11.77 -1.78
CA ASP A 89 -1.36 -12.15 -0.98
C ASP A 89 -0.36 -12.98 -1.78
N ARG A 90 -0.82 -13.75 -2.76
CA ARG A 90 0.07 -14.53 -3.63
C ARG A 90 1.04 -13.61 -4.40
N ASP A 91 0.54 -12.47 -4.86
CA ASP A 91 1.32 -11.52 -5.66
C ASP A 91 1.94 -10.41 -4.81
N ALA A 92 1.58 -10.31 -3.53
CA ALA A 92 2.02 -9.22 -2.67
C ALA A 92 3.49 -9.36 -2.28
N ILE A 93 4.17 -8.22 -2.24
CA ILE A 93 5.56 -8.13 -1.81
C ILE A 93 5.62 -7.22 -0.59
N SER A 94 6.12 -7.75 0.52
CA SER A 94 6.19 -7.00 1.78
C SER A 94 7.15 -5.82 1.68
N LEU A 95 6.72 -4.67 2.20
CA LEU A 95 7.54 -3.45 2.31
C LEU A 95 7.98 -3.16 3.74
N LEU A 96 7.45 -3.91 4.72
CA LEU A 96 7.79 -3.74 6.12
C LEU A 96 8.29 -5.04 6.73
#